data_b47c51d9f9a590a268d220fea0f29153
#
_entry.id   b47c51d9f9a590a268d220fea0f29153
#
_cell.length_a   1.000
_cell.length_b   1.000
_cell.length_c   1.000
_cell.angle_alpha   90.00
_cell.angle_beta   90.00
_cell.angle_gamma   90.00
#
_symmetry.space_group_name_H-M   'P 1'
#
loop_
_entity.id
_entity.type
_entity.pdbx_description
1 polymer ?
#
loop_
_entity_poly.entity_id
_entity_poly.type
_entity_poly.pdbx_seq_one_letter_code
_entity_poly.pdbx_strand_id
1 'polypeptide(L)'
;ATEQRMHDAGQLGRKVGGGFYRQTKTLEGERLKESFDLSREEWRGAQTPEMEGIPVELGEVVFDDSAEGELAWQIFGGTLNYAASLVPEIADDVLNIDNAIRWGFNWVHGPFEMLDHLGAGRVIERIRAEGGELPMMLQTLDQAGVDSFYRNQGSEYLGTDGQYHSVNNSLD
;
A
#
# COMPACT_ATOMS: atom_id res chain seq x y z
N ALA A 1 21.51 -4.05 -13.44
CA ALA A 1 20.33 -4.68 -12.89
C ALA A 1 19.40 -5.12 -14.02
N THR A 2 18.47 -6.04 -13.74
CA THR A 2 17.60 -6.66 -14.77
C THR A 2 16.74 -5.61 -15.49
N GLU A 3 16.22 -4.63 -14.78
CA GLU A 3 15.45 -3.51 -15.36
C GLU A 3 16.21 -2.77 -16.45
N GLN A 4 17.49 -2.47 -16.24
CA GLN A 4 18.31 -1.80 -17.25
C GLN A 4 18.47 -2.66 -18.51
N ARG A 5 18.67 -3.96 -18.35
CA ARG A 5 18.77 -4.88 -19.50
C ARG A 5 17.47 -4.99 -20.27
N MET A 6 16.32 -5.03 -19.59
CA MET A 6 15.01 -4.98 -20.21
C MET A 6 14.80 -3.68 -20.98
N HIS A 7 15.19 -2.55 -20.39
CA HIS A 7 15.15 -1.25 -21.03
C HIS A 7 16.01 -1.23 -22.30
N ASP A 8 17.26 -1.68 -22.24
CA ASP A 8 18.19 -1.72 -23.36
C ASP A 8 17.73 -2.69 -24.47
N ALA A 9 16.97 -3.73 -24.11
CA ALA A 9 16.30 -4.66 -25.04
C ALA A 9 14.99 -4.12 -25.61
N GLY A 10 14.57 -2.89 -25.27
CA GLY A 10 13.33 -2.28 -25.73
C GLY A 10 12.06 -2.84 -25.09
N GLN A 11 12.17 -3.58 -23.98
CA GLN A 11 11.05 -4.14 -23.24
C GLN A 11 10.43 -3.09 -22.29
N LEU A 12 9.86 -2.04 -22.87
CA LEU A 12 9.38 -0.86 -22.13
C LEU A 12 7.90 -0.93 -21.74
N GLY A 13 7.23 -2.03 -22.04
CA GLY A 13 5.84 -2.25 -21.68
C GLY A 13 4.93 -2.52 -22.89
N ARG A 14 3.62 -2.50 -22.64
CA ARG A 14 2.59 -2.93 -23.59
C ARG A 14 2.63 -2.20 -24.93
N LYS A 15 3.00 -0.92 -24.95
CA LYS A 15 3.02 -0.09 -26.18
C LYS A 15 4.08 -0.54 -27.19
N VAL A 16 5.15 -1.19 -26.73
CA VAL A 16 6.27 -1.70 -27.54
C VAL A 16 6.26 -3.23 -27.66
N GLY A 17 5.14 -3.86 -27.33
CA GLY A 17 4.95 -5.29 -27.48
C GLY A 17 5.20 -6.14 -26.25
N GLY A 18 5.86 -5.60 -25.19
CA GLY A 18 6.09 -6.30 -23.93
C GLY A 18 6.94 -5.51 -22.94
N GLY A 19 6.85 -5.86 -21.69
CA GLY A 19 7.66 -5.38 -20.57
C GLY A 19 7.93 -6.55 -19.65
N PHE A 20 7.46 -6.53 -18.41
CA PHE A 20 7.41 -7.72 -17.54
C PHE A 20 6.37 -8.74 -17.99
N TYR A 21 5.35 -8.27 -18.72
CA TYR A 21 4.27 -9.07 -19.28
C TYR A 21 4.07 -8.71 -20.75
N ARG A 22 3.65 -9.70 -21.56
CA ARG A 22 3.21 -9.48 -22.93
C ARG A 22 1.99 -10.34 -23.27
N GLN A 23 1.31 -9.99 -24.35
CA GLN A 23 0.28 -10.80 -24.94
C GLN A 23 0.69 -11.19 -26.35
N THR A 24 0.72 -12.49 -26.62
CA THR A 24 0.95 -13.07 -27.92
C THR A 24 -0.30 -13.82 -28.38
N LYS A 25 -0.24 -14.43 -29.56
CA LYS A 25 -1.28 -15.33 -30.07
C LYS A 25 -0.68 -16.67 -30.37
N THR A 26 -1.39 -17.72 -30.07
CA THR A 26 -1.09 -19.08 -30.52
C THR A 26 -1.26 -19.18 -32.05
N LEU A 27 -0.80 -20.27 -32.63
CA LEU A 27 -1.02 -20.58 -34.06
C LEU A 27 -2.52 -20.66 -34.43
N GLU A 28 -3.35 -20.99 -33.45
CA GLU A 28 -4.81 -21.08 -33.57
C GLU A 28 -5.52 -19.73 -33.33
N GLY A 29 -4.74 -18.67 -33.02
CA GLY A 29 -5.26 -17.30 -32.84
C GLY A 29 -5.71 -16.99 -31.41
N GLU A 30 -5.58 -17.92 -30.48
CA GLU A 30 -5.90 -17.69 -29.08
C GLU A 30 -4.91 -16.73 -28.41
N ARG A 31 -5.40 -15.92 -27.47
CA ARG A 31 -4.56 -14.99 -26.71
C ARG A 31 -3.76 -15.72 -25.65
N LEU A 32 -2.45 -15.64 -25.72
CA LEU A 32 -1.53 -16.15 -24.71
C LEU A 32 -0.97 -14.99 -23.90
N LYS A 33 -1.11 -15.07 -22.57
CA LYS A 33 -0.42 -14.17 -21.65
C LYS A 33 0.91 -14.80 -21.26
N GLU A 34 1.98 -14.02 -21.35
CA GLU A 34 3.33 -14.44 -20.96
C GLU A 34 3.91 -13.46 -19.95
N SER A 35 4.71 -13.98 -19.04
CA SER A 35 5.54 -13.23 -18.10
C SER A 35 7.02 -13.44 -18.41
N PHE A 36 7.83 -12.40 -18.21
CA PHE A 36 9.26 -12.48 -18.38
C PHE A 36 9.91 -13.05 -17.11
N ASP A 37 10.58 -14.19 -17.24
CA ASP A 37 11.33 -14.79 -16.14
C ASP A 37 12.63 -14.01 -15.92
N LEU A 38 12.71 -13.30 -14.79
CA LEU A 38 13.83 -12.41 -14.48
C LEU A 38 15.14 -13.17 -14.19
N SER A 39 15.05 -14.44 -13.82
CA SER A 39 16.21 -15.27 -13.51
C SER A 39 16.79 -15.93 -14.76
N ARG A 40 15.90 -16.36 -15.68
CA ARG A 40 16.28 -17.02 -16.93
C ARG A 40 16.40 -16.06 -18.10
N GLU A 41 15.84 -14.86 -17.95
CA GLU A 41 15.78 -13.83 -18.99
C GLU A 41 15.04 -14.29 -20.26
N GLU A 42 13.97 -15.07 -20.07
CA GLU A 42 13.16 -15.63 -21.15
C GLU A 42 11.66 -15.45 -20.89
N TRP A 43 10.86 -15.48 -21.94
CA TRP A 43 9.42 -15.45 -21.84
C TRP A 43 8.87 -16.84 -21.51
N ARG A 44 7.94 -16.92 -20.56
CA ARG A 44 7.20 -18.13 -20.23
C ARG A 44 5.71 -17.84 -20.13
N GLY A 45 4.87 -18.87 -20.26
CA GLY A 45 3.44 -18.73 -20.00
C GLY A 45 3.19 -18.13 -18.63
N ALA A 46 2.28 -17.16 -18.55
CA ALA A 46 1.89 -16.59 -17.27
C ALA A 46 1.21 -17.66 -16.42
N GLN A 47 1.69 -17.82 -15.21
CA GLN A 47 1.11 -18.71 -14.21
C GLN A 47 0.34 -17.85 -13.20
N THR A 48 -0.82 -18.34 -12.78
CA THR A 48 -1.49 -17.80 -11.59
C THR A 48 -0.78 -18.41 -10.38
N PRO A 49 -0.19 -17.62 -9.48
CA PRO A 49 0.41 -18.18 -8.28
C PRO A 49 -0.66 -18.91 -7.45
N GLU A 50 -0.30 -20.06 -6.92
CA GLU A 50 -1.10 -20.73 -5.90
C GLU A 50 -0.87 -19.99 -4.59
N MET A 51 -1.95 -19.40 -4.06
CA MET A 51 -1.94 -18.64 -2.80
C MET A 51 -2.43 -19.53 -1.64
N GLU A 52 -2.11 -20.83 -1.71
CA GLU A 52 -2.55 -21.79 -0.69
C GLU A 52 -1.88 -21.47 0.65
N GLY A 53 -2.70 -21.26 1.69
CA GLY A 53 -2.20 -20.91 3.03
C GLY A 53 -1.87 -19.44 3.27
N ILE A 54 -1.97 -18.59 2.25
CA ILE A 54 -1.77 -17.15 2.43
C ILE A 54 -3.12 -16.50 2.78
N PRO A 55 -3.18 -15.70 3.86
CA PRO A 55 -4.38 -14.97 4.22
C PRO A 55 -4.88 -14.08 3.08
N VAL A 56 -6.19 -13.96 2.91
CA VAL A 56 -6.81 -13.15 1.85
C VAL A 56 -7.05 -11.71 2.33
N GLU A 57 -7.30 -11.54 3.62
CA GLU A 57 -7.56 -10.24 4.22
C GLU A 57 -6.23 -9.48 4.39
N LEU A 58 -6.22 -8.22 3.92
CA LEU A 58 -5.00 -7.38 3.95
C LEU A 58 -4.38 -7.30 5.34
N GLY A 59 -5.21 -7.15 6.38
CA GLY A 59 -4.75 -7.06 7.77
C GLY A 59 -4.10 -8.34 8.30
N GLU A 60 -4.40 -9.49 7.71
CA GLU A 60 -3.76 -10.76 8.04
C GLU A 60 -2.47 -10.95 7.23
N VAL A 61 -2.53 -10.67 5.91
CA VAL A 61 -1.35 -10.79 5.03
C VAL A 61 -0.20 -9.90 5.48
N VAL A 62 -0.47 -8.63 5.80
CA VAL A 62 0.57 -7.65 6.16
C VAL A 62 1.34 -8.06 7.42
N PHE A 63 0.74 -8.85 8.29
CA PHE A 63 1.37 -9.34 9.53
C PHE A 63 1.68 -10.84 9.52
N ASP A 64 1.57 -11.49 8.35
CA ASP A 64 1.96 -12.89 8.18
C ASP A 64 3.49 -13.04 8.10
N ASP A 65 4.02 -14.13 8.66
CA ASP A 65 5.47 -14.39 8.69
C ASP A 65 6.02 -14.99 7.39
N SER A 66 5.18 -15.14 6.35
CA SER A 66 5.59 -15.62 5.03
C SER A 66 6.38 -14.57 4.23
N ALA A 67 7.02 -14.99 3.14
CA ALA A 67 7.69 -14.08 2.22
C ALA A 67 6.71 -13.08 1.58
N GLU A 68 5.47 -13.50 1.36
CA GLU A 68 4.39 -12.68 0.84
C GLU A 68 3.94 -11.63 1.86
N GLY A 69 3.85 -12.01 3.14
CA GLY A 69 3.57 -11.11 4.24
C GLY A 69 4.65 -10.06 4.41
N GLU A 70 5.91 -10.47 4.36
CA GLU A 70 7.04 -9.54 4.40
C GLU A 70 7.00 -8.54 3.21
N LEU A 71 6.72 -9.02 1.99
CA LEU A 71 6.55 -8.15 0.83
C LEU A 71 5.37 -7.19 1.00
N ALA A 72 4.24 -7.68 1.50
CA ALA A 72 3.07 -6.85 1.79
C ALA A 72 3.40 -5.75 2.82
N TRP A 73 4.12 -6.11 3.89
CA TRP A 73 4.58 -5.14 4.88
C TRP A 73 5.52 -4.08 4.28
N GLN A 74 6.51 -4.47 3.48
CA GLN A 74 7.42 -3.52 2.85
C GLN A 74 6.68 -2.51 1.97
N ILE A 75 5.64 -2.94 1.26
CA ILE A 75 4.85 -2.06 0.38
C ILE A 75 3.90 -1.20 1.21
N PHE A 76 3.01 -1.83 1.99
CA PHE A 76 1.95 -1.12 2.72
C PHE A 76 2.50 -0.38 3.94
N GLY A 77 3.32 -1.04 4.77
CA GLY A 77 3.94 -0.43 5.95
C GLY A 77 4.77 0.80 5.57
N GLY A 78 5.60 0.69 4.53
CA GLY A 78 6.38 1.82 4.00
C GLY A 78 5.49 2.97 3.51
N THR A 79 4.43 2.65 2.77
CA THR A 79 3.49 3.66 2.26
C THR A 79 2.73 4.36 3.39
N LEU A 80 2.23 3.60 4.36
CA LEU A 80 1.47 4.14 5.49
C LEU A 80 2.37 4.97 6.43
N ASN A 81 3.60 4.49 6.67
CA ASN A 81 4.59 5.23 7.45
C ASN A 81 4.94 6.57 6.79
N TYR A 82 5.14 6.57 5.47
CA TYR A 82 5.38 7.80 4.70
C TYR A 82 4.16 8.72 4.77
N ALA A 83 2.95 8.23 4.53
CA ALA A 83 1.74 9.06 4.61
C ALA A 83 1.57 9.69 5.99
N ALA A 84 1.85 8.94 7.07
CA ALA A 84 1.79 9.45 8.43
C ALA A 84 2.85 10.53 8.74
N SER A 85 3.96 10.58 7.99
CA SER A 85 4.98 11.63 8.11
C SER A 85 4.61 12.93 7.42
N LEU A 86 3.62 12.94 6.53
CA LEU A 86 3.23 14.13 5.77
C LEU A 86 2.34 15.11 6.58
N VAL A 87 1.88 14.71 7.74
CA VAL A 87 1.14 15.58 8.66
C VAL A 87 2.09 15.99 9.81
N PRO A 88 2.27 17.28 10.09
CA PRO A 88 1.63 18.47 9.49
C PRO A 88 2.44 19.10 8.35
N GLU A 89 3.46 18.44 7.81
CA GLU A 89 4.39 19.07 6.87
C GLU A 89 3.73 19.46 5.54
N ILE A 90 2.89 18.58 5.00
CA ILE A 90 2.25 18.76 3.68
C ILE A 90 0.74 19.00 3.84
N ALA A 91 0.12 18.41 4.84
CA ALA A 91 -1.31 18.55 5.11
C ALA A 91 -1.54 18.84 6.59
N ASP A 92 -2.55 19.68 6.89
CA ASP A 92 -2.87 20.10 8.24
C ASP A 92 -3.44 18.97 9.11
N ASP A 93 -4.03 17.95 8.48
CA ASP A 93 -4.68 16.83 9.15
C ASP A 93 -4.68 15.54 8.33
N VAL A 94 -5.08 14.45 8.97
CA VAL A 94 -5.16 13.09 8.39
C VAL A 94 -6.24 12.99 7.31
N LEU A 95 -7.34 13.75 7.44
CA LEU A 95 -8.45 13.73 6.50
C LEU A 95 -8.04 14.24 5.12
N ASN A 96 -7.20 15.28 5.08
CA ASN A 96 -6.68 15.83 3.82
C ASN A 96 -5.78 14.85 3.08
N ILE A 97 -4.95 14.08 3.77
CA ILE A 97 -4.13 13.02 3.17
C ILE A 97 -5.02 11.92 2.60
N ASP A 98 -5.99 11.42 3.39
CA ASP A 98 -6.88 10.35 2.96
C ASP A 98 -7.71 10.75 1.75
N ASN A 99 -8.27 11.95 1.75
CA ASN A 99 -9.03 12.48 0.62
C ASN A 99 -8.16 12.66 -0.64
N ALA A 100 -6.91 13.13 -0.49
CA ALA A 100 -6.00 13.29 -1.61
C ALA A 100 -5.72 11.94 -2.30
N ILE A 101 -5.49 10.88 -1.52
CA ILE A 101 -5.26 9.53 -2.07
C ILE A 101 -6.55 8.94 -2.66
N ARG A 102 -7.68 9.07 -1.98
CA ARG A 102 -8.96 8.56 -2.50
C ARG A 102 -9.36 9.23 -3.81
N TRP A 103 -9.24 10.54 -3.90
CA TRP A 103 -9.63 11.29 -5.11
C TRP A 103 -8.57 11.24 -6.21
N GLY A 104 -7.29 11.26 -5.85
CA GLY A 104 -6.19 11.26 -6.81
C GLY A 104 -5.92 9.90 -7.42
N PHE A 105 -6.03 8.83 -6.64
CA PHE A 105 -5.69 7.46 -7.07
C PHE A 105 -6.88 6.51 -7.10
N ASN A 106 -8.08 7.00 -6.78
CA ASN A 106 -9.32 6.20 -6.73
C ASN A 106 -9.21 4.99 -5.76
N TRP A 107 -8.50 5.16 -4.66
CA TRP A 107 -8.45 4.16 -3.61
C TRP A 107 -9.77 4.16 -2.82
N VAL A 108 -10.17 2.98 -2.33
CA VAL A 108 -11.36 2.82 -1.49
C VAL A 108 -11.14 3.47 -0.12
N HIS A 109 -9.95 3.26 0.44
CA HIS A 109 -9.54 3.79 1.74
C HIS A 109 -8.30 4.66 1.59
N GLY A 110 -8.24 5.74 2.37
CA GLY A 110 -7.02 6.51 2.52
C GLY A 110 -6.02 5.83 3.48
N PRO A 111 -4.79 6.34 3.55
CA PRO A 111 -3.73 5.73 4.38
C PRO A 111 -4.08 5.63 5.87
N PHE A 112 -4.73 6.63 6.45
CA PHE A 112 -5.10 6.61 7.87
C PHE A 112 -6.31 5.72 8.14
N GLU A 113 -7.29 5.66 7.20
CA GLU A 113 -8.35 4.66 7.24
C GLU A 113 -7.75 3.25 7.16
N MET A 114 -6.70 3.03 6.35
CA MET A 114 -6.01 1.74 6.26
C MET A 114 -5.25 1.41 7.55
N LEU A 115 -4.59 2.39 8.20
CA LEU A 115 -3.96 2.21 9.51
C LEU A 115 -4.97 1.72 10.55
N ASP A 116 -6.17 2.30 10.56
CA ASP A 116 -7.26 1.85 11.44
C ASP A 116 -7.69 0.40 11.14
N HIS A 117 -7.83 0.04 9.86
CA HIS A 117 -8.18 -1.32 9.45
C HIS A 117 -7.11 -2.36 9.80
N LEU A 118 -5.83 -1.99 9.69
CA LEU A 118 -4.71 -2.85 10.07
C LEU A 118 -4.55 -2.98 11.60
N GLY A 119 -5.10 -2.02 12.35
CA GLY A 119 -4.85 -1.79 13.75
C GLY A 119 -3.57 -0.95 13.94
N ALA A 120 -3.72 0.34 14.11
CA ALA A 120 -2.60 1.29 14.20
C ALA A 120 -1.57 0.89 15.28
N GLY A 121 -2.02 0.34 16.40
CA GLY A 121 -1.13 -0.19 17.46
C GLY A 121 -0.21 -1.31 16.97
N ARG A 122 -0.71 -2.25 16.15
CA ARG A 122 0.11 -3.34 15.58
C ARG A 122 1.17 -2.79 14.62
N VAL A 123 0.81 -1.77 13.83
CA VAL A 123 1.75 -1.08 12.92
C VAL A 123 2.84 -0.41 13.73
N ILE A 124 2.50 0.31 14.80
CA ILE A 124 3.46 0.95 15.72
C ILE A 124 4.41 -0.07 16.33
N GLU A 125 3.88 -1.18 16.84
CA GLU A 125 4.69 -2.27 17.42
C GLU A 125 5.68 -2.84 16.41
N ARG A 126 5.25 -3.08 15.17
CA ARG A 126 6.13 -3.61 14.13
C ARG A 126 7.21 -2.62 13.72
N ILE A 127 6.89 -1.34 13.52
CA ILE A 127 7.89 -0.30 13.22
C ILE A 127 8.95 -0.25 14.34
N ARG A 128 8.53 -0.30 15.60
CA ARG A 128 9.46 -0.31 16.75
C ARG A 128 10.33 -1.56 16.80
N ALA A 129 9.75 -2.72 16.53
CA ALA A 129 10.48 -3.99 16.50
C ALA A 129 11.56 -4.01 15.40
N GLU A 130 11.34 -3.32 14.30
CA GLU A 130 12.31 -3.15 13.21
C GLU A 130 13.32 -2.01 13.46
N GLY A 131 13.23 -1.32 14.61
CA GLY A 131 14.09 -0.20 14.96
C GLY A 131 13.79 1.09 14.19
N GLY A 132 12.61 1.19 13.57
CA GLY A 132 12.16 2.36 12.85
C GLY A 132 11.71 3.50 13.78
N GLU A 133 11.77 4.72 13.28
CA GLU A 133 11.21 5.90 13.95
C GLU A 133 9.73 6.05 13.60
N LEU A 134 8.91 6.34 14.62
CA LEU A 134 7.49 6.59 14.39
C LEU A 134 7.30 8.01 13.83
N PRO A 135 6.52 8.19 12.75
CA PRO A 135 6.05 9.50 12.31
C PRO A 135 5.20 10.18 13.39
N MET A 136 5.13 11.51 13.32
CA MET A 136 4.45 12.32 14.33
C MET A 136 3.01 11.86 14.59
N MET A 137 2.24 11.56 13.58
CA MET A 137 0.84 11.15 13.76
C MET A 137 0.70 9.79 14.46
N LEU A 138 1.60 8.84 14.19
CA LEU A 138 1.63 7.57 14.94
C LEU A 138 2.08 7.78 16.40
N GLN A 139 3.03 8.71 16.63
CA GLN A 139 3.40 9.10 17.99
C GLN A 139 2.23 9.77 18.73
N THR A 140 1.49 10.66 18.05
CA THR A 140 0.33 11.35 18.61
C THR A 140 -0.75 10.37 19.03
N LEU A 141 -1.05 9.38 18.16
CA LEU A 141 -2.02 8.33 18.46
C LEU A 141 -1.60 7.51 19.70
N ASP A 142 -0.35 7.07 19.74
CA ASP A 142 0.22 6.29 20.84
C ASP A 142 0.20 7.07 22.17
N GLN A 143 0.63 8.34 22.16
CA GLN A 143 0.64 9.22 23.34
C GLN A 143 -0.76 9.58 23.82
N ALA A 144 -1.73 9.74 22.93
CA ALA A 144 -3.12 9.97 23.29
C ALA A 144 -3.78 8.72 23.90
N GLY A 145 -3.16 7.56 23.77
CA GLY A 145 -3.69 6.29 24.27
C GLY A 145 -4.97 5.84 23.57
N VAL A 146 -5.09 6.19 22.29
CA VAL A 146 -6.23 5.81 21.42
C VAL A 146 -5.77 4.80 20.37
N ASP A 147 -6.69 4.07 19.79
CA ASP A 147 -6.42 2.93 18.90
C ASP A 147 -6.75 3.20 17.43
N SER A 148 -7.34 4.35 17.12
CA SER A 148 -7.77 4.68 15.75
C SER A 148 -7.65 6.16 15.44
N PHE A 149 -7.45 6.47 14.16
CA PHE A 149 -7.47 7.84 13.65
C PHE A 149 -8.88 8.37 13.44
N TYR A 150 -9.83 7.47 13.14
CA TYR A 150 -11.23 7.84 12.95
C TYR A 150 -12.12 7.17 13.99
N ARG A 151 -13.18 7.88 14.41
CA ARG A 151 -14.20 7.33 15.29
C ARG A 151 -15.60 7.81 14.87
N ASN A 152 -16.61 7.27 15.54
CA ASN A 152 -18.02 7.63 15.27
C ASN A 152 -18.38 7.50 13.78
N GLN A 153 -18.00 6.35 13.17
CA GLN A 153 -18.22 6.05 11.74
C GLN A 153 -17.60 7.09 10.79
N GLY A 154 -16.41 7.60 11.15
CA GLY A 154 -15.68 8.56 10.33
C GLY A 154 -16.14 10.02 10.46
N SER A 155 -17.06 10.31 11.39
CA SER A 155 -17.49 11.69 11.64
C SER A 155 -16.51 12.52 12.47
N GLU A 156 -15.51 11.88 13.06
CA GLU A 156 -14.44 12.53 13.81
C GLU A 156 -13.09 11.92 13.45
N TYR A 157 -12.06 12.74 13.44
CA TYR A 157 -10.68 12.34 13.17
C TYR A 157 -9.73 12.85 14.27
N LEU A 158 -8.62 12.13 14.50
CA LEU A 158 -7.57 12.49 15.44
C LEU A 158 -6.72 13.62 14.86
N GLY A 159 -6.69 14.76 15.54
CA GLY A 159 -5.86 15.90 15.19
C GLY A 159 -4.42 15.77 15.70
N THR A 160 -3.58 16.68 15.26
CA THR A 160 -2.16 16.77 15.67
C THR A 160 -1.98 17.10 17.15
N ASP A 161 -3.02 17.61 17.79
CA ASP A 161 -3.10 17.90 19.23
C ASP A 161 -3.49 16.69 20.09
N GLY A 162 -3.70 15.53 19.48
CA GLY A 162 -4.13 14.31 20.18
C GLY A 162 -5.60 14.32 20.59
N GLN A 163 -6.41 15.25 20.08
CA GLN A 163 -7.85 15.32 20.32
C GLN A 163 -8.62 14.98 19.05
N TYR A 164 -9.86 14.49 19.24
CA TYR A 164 -10.73 14.23 18.11
C TYR A 164 -11.51 15.49 17.70
N HIS A 165 -11.47 15.76 16.41
CA HIS A 165 -12.15 16.88 15.76
C HIS A 165 -13.27 16.38 14.85
N SER A 166 -14.37 17.12 14.77
CA SER A 166 -15.48 16.78 13.87
C SER A 166 -15.08 17.02 12.41
N VAL A 167 -15.44 16.09 11.55
CA VAL A 167 -15.34 16.26 10.11
C VAL A 167 -16.43 17.26 9.69
N ASN A 168 -16.03 18.49 9.39
CA ASN A 168 -16.96 19.48 8.85
C ASN A 168 -17.25 19.16 7.39
N ASN A 169 -18.39 18.55 7.13
CA ASN A 169 -18.93 18.37 5.78
C ASN A 169 -19.52 19.69 5.25
N SER A 170 -18.81 20.79 5.38
CA SER A 170 -19.23 22.04 4.75
C SER A 170 -18.85 22.03 3.26
N LEU A 171 -19.62 21.28 2.47
CA LEU A 171 -19.87 21.59 1.08
C LEU A 171 -21.08 22.51 1.04
N ASP A 172 -20.90 23.77 1.43
CA ASP A 172 -21.79 24.89 1.11
C ASP A 172 -21.10 25.79 0.09
#